data_8de96780d213124b953c241a35f42b68
#
_entry.id   8de96780d213124b953c241a35f42b68
#
_cell.length_a   1.000
_cell.length_b   1.000
_cell.length_c   1.000
_cell.angle_alpha   90.00
_cell.angle_beta   90.00
_cell.angle_gamma   90.00
#
_symmetry.space_group_name_H-M   'P 1'
#
loop_
_entity.id
_entity.type
_entity.pdbx_description
1 polymer ?
#
loop_
_entity_poly.entity_id
_entity_poly.type
_entity_poly.pdbx_seq_one_letter_code
_entity_poly.pdbx_strand_id
1 'polypeptide(L)'
;METLDLFYPEIAARAGPYTLDAGIEFEIFSAKSSYFDWAKIRFTEQFQPEISLARKDPAAIELGYNGVTEEVFTGFVARPYNKGGGADEITLKDEMLLLEDTQINNTFLDTTPQEVISYVLAQAGVSKKKLNARGFPTRKKLPIRQMSGVQAINAVNAAWSLKERFFLASAGLITSSPVRETL
;
A
#
# COMPACT_ATOMS: atom_id res chain seq x y z
N MET A 1 17.86 3.30 -45.03
CA MET A 1 16.60 2.63 -44.68
C MET A 1 16.48 2.78 -43.15
N GLU A 2 15.73 3.78 -42.71
CA GLU A 2 15.49 3.99 -41.28
C GLU A 2 14.58 2.86 -40.80
N THR A 3 15.06 2.08 -39.88
CA THR A 3 14.27 1.10 -39.13
C THR A 3 13.38 1.90 -38.17
N LEU A 4 12.09 1.93 -38.42
CA LEU A 4 11.12 2.39 -37.46
C LEU A 4 11.08 1.37 -36.31
N ASP A 5 11.63 1.72 -35.16
CA ASP A 5 11.43 0.97 -33.92
C ASP A 5 9.97 1.18 -33.46
N LEU A 6 9.14 0.19 -33.72
CA LEU A 6 7.77 0.15 -33.21
C LEU A 6 7.77 -0.29 -31.75
N PHE A 7 7.39 0.61 -30.85
CA PHE A 7 7.19 0.30 -29.45
C PHE A 7 5.77 -0.23 -29.25
N TYR A 8 5.66 -1.48 -28.83
CA TYR A 8 4.38 -2.08 -28.43
C TYR A 8 4.24 -1.95 -26.92
N PRO A 9 3.34 -1.08 -26.41
CA PRO A 9 3.10 -1.00 -24.97
C PRO A 9 2.40 -2.28 -24.51
N GLU A 10 2.86 -2.79 -23.39
CA GLU A 10 2.30 -3.97 -22.74
C GLU A 10 1.82 -3.61 -21.34
N ILE A 11 0.65 -4.09 -21.03
CA ILE A 11 -0.01 -3.89 -19.74
C ILE A 11 -0.44 -5.26 -19.25
N ALA A 12 -0.08 -5.60 -18.03
CA ALA A 12 -0.63 -6.74 -17.33
C ALA A 12 -1.03 -6.35 -15.91
N ALA A 13 -2.25 -6.70 -15.52
CA ALA A 13 -2.70 -6.55 -14.15
C ALA A 13 -3.05 -7.93 -13.59
N ARG A 14 -2.59 -8.21 -12.38
CA ARG A 14 -2.97 -9.40 -11.61
C ARG A 14 -3.85 -8.96 -10.46
N ALA A 15 -4.97 -9.64 -10.25
CA ALA A 15 -5.85 -9.40 -9.11
C ALA A 15 -6.42 -10.75 -8.63
N GLY A 16 -6.08 -11.16 -7.41
CA GLY A 16 -6.36 -12.50 -6.91
C GLY A 16 -5.81 -13.58 -7.85
N PRO A 17 -6.65 -14.53 -8.30
CA PRO A 17 -6.25 -15.58 -9.21
C PRO A 17 -6.29 -15.16 -10.70
N TYR A 18 -6.69 -13.93 -11.01
CA TYR A 18 -6.93 -13.49 -12.39
C TYR A 18 -5.75 -12.69 -12.94
N THR A 19 -5.46 -12.89 -14.23
CA THR A 19 -4.56 -12.05 -15.02
C THR A 19 -5.39 -11.32 -16.07
N LEU A 20 -5.20 -10.02 -16.14
CA LEU A 20 -5.93 -9.10 -17.01
C LEU A 20 -4.89 -8.41 -17.91
N ASP A 21 -4.84 -8.78 -19.16
CA ASP A 21 -3.84 -8.34 -20.14
C ASP A 21 -4.45 -7.62 -21.35
N ALA A 22 -5.79 -7.54 -21.41
CA ALA A 22 -6.51 -6.87 -22.48
C ALA A 22 -7.79 -6.22 -21.98
N GLY A 23 -8.26 -5.21 -22.71
CA GLY A 23 -9.55 -4.56 -22.44
C GLY A 23 -9.61 -3.83 -21.09
N ILE A 24 -8.48 -3.39 -20.56
CA ILE A 24 -8.37 -2.68 -19.30
C ILE A 24 -7.77 -1.27 -19.50
N GLU A 25 -8.25 -0.36 -18.68
CA GLU A 25 -7.64 0.94 -18.42
C GLU A 25 -7.24 0.98 -16.95
N PHE A 26 -6.16 1.68 -16.63
CA PHE A 26 -5.76 1.83 -15.23
C PHE A 26 -5.28 3.24 -14.93
N GLU A 27 -5.39 3.58 -13.67
CA GLU A 27 -4.91 4.83 -13.09
C GLU A 27 -4.11 4.47 -11.83
N ILE A 28 -2.87 4.95 -11.71
CA ILE A 28 -2.03 4.75 -10.55
C ILE A 28 -1.73 6.11 -9.94
N PHE A 29 -1.95 6.24 -8.65
CA PHE A 29 -1.59 7.40 -7.87
C PHE A 29 -0.55 7.04 -6.82
N SER A 30 0.61 7.70 -6.91
CA SER A 30 1.67 7.59 -5.91
C SER A 30 2.21 8.99 -5.62
N ALA A 31 2.25 9.39 -4.36
CA ALA A 31 2.75 10.69 -3.95
C ALA A 31 3.47 10.61 -2.60
N LYS A 32 4.64 11.25 -2.51
CA LYS A 32 5.43 11.33 -1.26
C LYS A 32 4.68 11.95 -0.07
N SER A 33 3.65 12.75 -0.34
CA SER A 33 2.79 13.37 0.67
C SER A 33 1.57 12.53 1.03
N SER A 34 1.29 11.48 0.29
CA SER A 34 0.17 10.56 0.57
C SER A 34 0.59 9.51 1.58
N TYR A 35 -0.36 9.07 2.41
CA TYR A 35 -0.16 7.96 3.34
C TYR A 35 -0.29 6.59 2.68
N PHE A 36 -0.82 6.54 1.47
CA PHE A 36 -1.03 5.30 0.71
C PHE A 36 -0.98 5.60 -0.78
N ASP A 37 -0.52 4.62 -1.52
CA ASP A 37 -0.65 4.58 -2.96
C ASP A 37 -1.90 3.77 -3.32
N TRP A 38 -2.53 4.14 -4.42
CA TRP A 38 -3.70 3.44 -4.91
C TRP A 38 -3.67 3.28 -6.42
N ALA A 39 -4.37 2.28 -6.89
CA ALA A 39 -4.62 2.10 -8.31
C ALA A 39 -6.08 1.74 -8.56
N LYS A 40 -6.54 2.01 -9.77
CA LYS A 40 -7.84 1.64 -10.28
C LYS A 40 -7.67 0.91 -11.59
N ILE A 41 -8.43 -0.15 -11.77
CA ILE A 41 -8.52 -0.90 -13.02
C ILE A 41 -9.97 -0.79 -13.47
N ARG A 42 -10.19 -0.28 -14.68
CA ARG A 42 -11.48 -0.20 -15.34
C ARG A 42 -11.51 -1.13 -16.54
N PHE A 43 -12.65 -1.71 -16.80
CA PHE A 43 -12.85 -2.51 -17.99
C PHE A 43 -13.46 -1.66 -19.09
N THR A 44 -13.01 -1.86 -20.33
CA THR A 44 -13.65 -1.23 -21.49
C THR A 44 -15.06 -1.79 -21.70
N GLU A 45 -15.95 -1.02 -22.31
CA GLU A 45 -17.34 -1.44 -22.55
C GLU A 45 -17.46 -2.81 -23.27
N GLN A 46 -16.47 -3.13 -24.10
CA GLN A 46 -16.45 -4.36 -24.90
C GLN A 46 -15.91 -5.57 -24.11
N PHE A 47 -15.21 -5.32 -23.00
CA PHE A 47 -14.57 -6.36 -22.19
C PHE A 47 -14.97 -6.26 -20.73
N GLN A 48 -15.89 -7.10 -20.32
CA GLN A 48 -16.33 -7.21 -18.94
C GLN A 48 -16.18 -8.64 -18.45
N PRO A 49 -15.03 -9.04 -17.93
CA PRO A 49 -14.78 -10.41 -17.52
C PRO A 49 -15.65 -10.80 -16.33
N GLU A 50 -16.02 -12.08 -16.29
CA GLU A 50 -16.70 -12.64 -15.11
C GLU A 50 -15.68 -13.01 -14.05
N ILE A 51 -15.32 -12.04 -13.23
CA ILE A 51 -14.37 -12.19 -12.13
C ILE A 51 -15.06 -11.85 -10.80
N SER A 52 -14.57 -12.50 -9.76
CA SER A 52 -14.98 -12.25 -8.38
C SER A 52 -13.73 -12.07 -7.53
N LEU A 53 -13.61 -10.92 -6.90
CA LEU A 53 -12.47 -10.56 -6.06
C LEU A 53 -12.95 -10.23 -4.66
N ALA A 54 -12.25 -10.77 -3.68
CA ALA A 54 -12.45 -10.46 -2.28
C ALA A 54 -11.58 -9.27 -1.86
N ARG A 55 -11.98 -8.59 -0.80
CA ARG A 55 -11.11 -7.62 -0.14
C ARG A 55 -9.83 -8.30 0.34
N LYS A 56 -8.69 -7.67 0.11
CA LYS A 56 -7.33 -8.17 0.39
C LYS A 56 -6.82 -9.26 -0.55
N ASP A 57 -7.51 -9.56 -1.63
CA ASP A 57 -6.87 -10.34 -2.69
C ASP A 57 -5.62 -9.58 -3.18
N PRO A 58 -4.47 -10.26 -3.34
CA PRO A 58 -3.25 -9.61 -3.79
C PRO A 58 -3.42 -9.09 -5.22
N ALA A 59 -2.79 -7.96 -5.51
CA ALA A 59 -2.86 -7.33 -6.81
C ALA A 59 -1.53 -6.67 -7.19
N ALA A 60 -1.22 -6.70 -8.49
CA ALA A 60 -0.06 -6.04 -9.07
C ALA A 60 -0.39 -5.51 -10.47
N ILE A 61 0.27 -4.42 -10.87
CA ILE A 61 0.19 -3.88 -12.22
C ILE A 61 1.61 -3.81 -12.77
N GLU A 62 1.78 -4.35 -13.95
CA GLU A 62 3.03 -4.36 -14.70
C GLU A 62 2.86 -3.55 -15.98
N LEU A 63 3.86 -2.75 -16.30
CA LEU A 63 3.95 -1.97 -17.53
C LEU A 63 5.24 -2.25 -18.25
N GLY A 64 5.19 -2.21 -19.56
CA GLY A 64 6.39 -2.40 -20.35
C GLY A 64 6.21 -2.21 -21.84
N TYR A 65 7.24 -2.63 -22.56
CA TYR A 65 7.30 -2.54 -24.02
C TYR A 65 8.04 -3.77 -24.55
N ASN A 66 7.55 -4.30 -25.67
CA ASN A 66 8.25 -5.33 -26.45
C ASN A 66 8.68 -6.57 -25.63
N GLY A 67 7.80 -7.05 -24.74
CA GLY A 67 8.03 -8.25 -23.93
C GLY A 67 8.82 -8.02 -22.65
N VAL A 68 9.19 -6.77 -22.33
CA VAL A 68 9.87 -6.42 -21.06
C VAL A 68 8.93 -5.59 -20.21
N THR A 69 8.45 -6.16 -19.12
CA THR A 69 7.55 -5.48 -18.19
C THR A 69 8.22 -5.25 -16.84
N GLU A 70 7.84 -4.17 -16.18
CA GLU A 70 8.24 -3.85 -14.79
C GLU A 70 6.98 -3.68 -13.94
N GLU A 71 7.06 -4.14 -12.70
CA GLU A 71 5.99 -3.95 -11.73
C GLU A 71 5.97 -2.49 -11.26
N VAL A 72 4.87 -1.79 -11.55
CA VAL A 72 4.68 -0.37 -11.22
C VAL A 72 3.76 -0.15 -10.03
N PHE A 73 2.99 -1.15 -9.66
CA PHE A 73 2.13 -1.12 -8.48
C PHE A 73 1.98 -2.52 -7.89
N THR A 74 2.07 -2.59 -6.57
CA THR A 74 1.73 -3.79 -5.78
C THR A 74 0.83 -3.42 -4.63
N GLY A 75 -0.13 -4.27 -4.34
CA GLY A 75 -1.05 -4.03 -3.23
C GLY A 75 -2.15 -5.08 -3.15
N PHE A 76 -3.32 -4.63 -2.77
CA PHE A 76 -4.46 -5.49 -2.47
C PHE A 76 -5.76 -4.87 -2.97
N VAL A 77 -6.72 -5.72 -3.30
CA VAL A 77 -8.08 -5.30 -3.62
C VAL A 77 -8.71 -4.61 -2.41
N ALA A 78 -9.05 -3.34 -2.56
CA ALA A 78 -9.57 -2.51 -1.47
C ALA A 78 -11.05 -2.73 -1.19
N ARG A 79 -11.83 -3.14 -2.19
CA ARG A 79 -13.27 -3.45 -2.08
C ARG A 79 -13.58 -4.70 -2.89
N PRO A 80 -14.47 -5.57 -2.40
CA PRO A 80 -14.91 -6.72 -3.19
C PRO A 80 -15.42 -6.26 -4.55
N TYR A 81 -15.10 -7.01 -5.59
CA TYR A 81 -15.56 -6.77 -6.95
C TYR A 81 -16.24 -8.02 -7.49
N ASN A 82 -17.45 -7.84 -8.01
CA ASN A 82 -18.19 -8.87 -8.74
C ASN A 82 -18.87 -8.21 -9.94
N LYS A 83 -18.83 -8.87 -11.08
CA LYS A 83 -19.58 -8.45 -12.27
C LYS A 83 -21.08 -8.34 -11.92
N GLY A 84 -21.69 -7.22 -12.26
CA GLY A 84 -23.10 -6.95 -11.94
C GLY A 84 -23.36 -6.47 -10.51
N GLY A 85 -22.34 -6.35 -9.67
CA GLY A 85 -22.43 -5.80 -8.31
C GLY A 85 -22.47 -4.27 -8.22
N GLY A 86 -22.58 -3.58 -9.37
CA GLY A 86 -22.65 -2.11 -9.44
C GLY A 86 -21.30 -1.39 -9.33
N ALA A 87 -20.20 -2.11 -9.32
CA ALA A 87 -18.86 -1.53 -9.36
C ALA A 87 -18.31 -1.59 -10.79
N ASP A 88 -17.95 -0.45 -11.35
CA ASP A 88 -17.39 -0.33 -12.71
C ASP A 88 -15.86 -0.42 -12.72
N GLU A 89 -15.23 -0.46 -11.55
CA GLU A 89 -13.79 -0.46 -11.38
C GLU A 89 -13.33 -1.35 -10.22
N ILE A 90 -12.13 -1.92 -10.35
CA ILE A 90 -11.42 -2.56 -9.24
C ILE A 90 -10.55 -1.50 -8.60
N THR A 91 -10.78 -1.23 -7.32
CA THR A 91 -9.93 -0.31 -6.54
C THR A 91 -8.87 -1.09 -5.78
N LEU A 92 -7.63 -0.71 -5.96
CA LEU A 92 -6.47 -1.29 -5.29
C LEU A 92 -5.86 -0.28 -4.31
N LYS A 93 -5.32 -0.77 -3.22
CA LYS A 93 -4.49 0.00 -2.27
C LYS A 93 -3.22 -0.79 -1.95
N ASP A 94 -2.18 -0.08 -1.59
CA ASP A 94 -0.93 -0.66 -1.11
C ASP A 94 -1.09 -1.38 0.25
N GLU A 95 0.02 -1.75 0.88
CA GLU A 95 0.02 -2.45 2.18
C GLU A 95 -0.63 -1.65 3.32
N MET A 96 -0.89 -0.34 3.15
CA MET A 96 -1.64 0.45 4.13
C MET A 96 -3.04 -0.10 4.37
N LEU A 97 -3.63 -0.78 3.37
CA LEU A 97 -4.90 -1.47 3.55
C LEU A 97 -4.85 -2.48 4.70
N LEU A 98 -3.74 -3.19 4.86
CA LEU A 98 -3.56 -4.16 5.93
C LEU A 98 -3.55 -3.47 7.30
N LEU A 99 -2.89 -2.30 7.40
CA LEU A 99 -2.86 -1.50 8.62
C LEU A 99 -4.20 -0.84 8.93
N GLU A 100 -4.94 -0.38 7.90
CA GLU A 100 -6.29 0.17 8.08
C GLU A 100 -7.23 -0.87 8.71
N ASP A 101 -7.13 -2.13 8.28
CA ASP A 101 -8.01 -3.21 8.70
C ASP A 101 -7.57 -3.92 9.98
N THR A 102 -6.35 -3.69 10.45
CA THR A 102 -5.83 -4.33 11.65
C THR A 102 -6.25 -3.55 12.89
N GLN A 103 -6.89 -4.21 13.83
CA GLN A 103 -7.27 -3.63 15.11
C GLN A 103 -6.20 -3.90 16.17
N ILE A 104 -5.72 -2.84 16.80
CA ILE A 104 -4.72 -2.90 17.88
C ILE A 104 -5.42 -2.58 19.21
N ASN A 105 -5.26 -3.50 20.16
CA ASN A 105 -5.75 -3.31 21.52
C ASN A 105 -4.68 -3.82 22.50
N ASN A 106 -3.76 -2.96 22.89
CA ASN A 106 -2.65 -3.31 23.77
C ASN A 106 -2.21 -2.11 24.62
N THR A 107 -1.60 -2.38 25.77
CA THR A 107 -0.93 -1.35 26.58
C THR A 107 0.56 -1.66 26.63
N PHE A 108 1.33 -0.79 26.02
CA PHE A 108 2.78 -0.89 26.02
C PHE A 108 3.34 -0.19 27.27
N LEU A 109 4.16 -0.90 28.03
CA LEU A 109 4.82 -0.38 29.22
C LEU A 109 6.31 -0.26 28.94
N ASP A 110 6.91 0.85 29.34
CA ASP A 110 8.35 1.09 29.19
C ASP A 110 8.88 0.77 27.78
N THR A 111 8.21 1.32 26.76
CA THR A 111 8.41 0.99 25.33
C THR A 111 8.95 2.16 24.53
N THR A 112 9.56 1.84 23.39
CA THR A 112 10.04 2.78 22.38
C THR A 112 9.10 2.83 21.16
N PRO A 113 9.15 3.88 20.34
CA PRO A 113 8.37 3.96 19.10
C PRO A 113 8.57 2.75 18.20
N GLN A 114 9.83 2.29 18.04
CA GLN A 114 10.18 1.17 17.18
C GLN A 114 9.54 -0.15 17.63
N GLU A 115 9.52 -0.38 18.95
CA GLU A 115 8.90 -1.58 19.52
C GLU A 115 7.40 -1.61 19.24
N VAL A 116 6.71 -0.46 19.44
CA VAL A 116 5.27 -0.36 19.17
C VAL A 116 4.97 -0.53 17.68
N ILE A 117 5.70 0.18 16.80
CA ILE A 117 5.50 0.09 15.35
C ILE A 117 5.80 -1.33 14.87
N SER A 118 6.87 -1.96 15.33
CA SER A 118 7.20 -3.35 15.00
C SER A 118 6.08 -4.32 15.39
N TYR A 119 5.44 -4.08 16.53
CA TYR A 119 4.28 -4.87 16.95
C TYR A 119 3.09 -4.65 16.02
N VAL A 120 2.76 -3.39 15.70
CA VAL A 120 1.64 -3.03 14.80
C VAL A 120 1.83 -3.67 13.42
N LEU A 121 3.03 -3.59 12.85
CA LEU A 121 3.35 -4.21 11.57
C LEU A 121 3.19 -5.74 11.62
N ALA A 122 3.66 -6.38 12.69
CA ALA A 122 3.53 -7.81 12.86
C ALA A 122 2.07 -8.25 12.95
N GLN A 123 1.21 -7.48 13.64
CA GLN A 123 -0.22 -7.76 13.72
C GLN A 123 -0.91 -7.60 12.36
N ALA A 124 -0.47 -6.65 11.55
CA ALA A 124 -0.98 -6.41 10.21
C ALA A 124 -0.44 -7.39 9.14
N GLY A 125 0.52 -8.25 9.48
CA GLY A 125 1.16 -9.13 8.52
C GLY A 125 2.18 -8.42 7.61
N VAL A 126 2.53 -7.16 7.92
CA VAL A 126 3.53 -6.39 7.17
C VAL A 126 4.94 -6.76 7.65
N SER A 127 5.87 -6.94 6.72
CA SER A 127 7.23 -7.36 7.05
C SER A 127 7.96 -6.32 7.91
N LYS A 128 8.50 -6.74 9.05
CA LYS A 128 9.32 -5.90 9.92
C LYS A 128 10.63 -5.42 9.28
N LYS A 129 11.12 -6.11 8.23
CA LYS A 129 12.30 -5.71 7.48
C LYS A 129 12.12 -4.37 6.76
N LYS A 130 10.86 -3.94 6.61
CA LYS A 130 10.48 -2.66 6.00
C LYS A 130 10.55 -1.48 6.99
N LEU A 131 10.78 -1.71 8.27
CA LEU A 131 10.92 -0.65 9.26
C LEU A 131 12.34 -0.10 9.26
N ASN A 132 12.49 1.10 8.72
CA ASN A 132 13.71 1.90 8.82
C ASN A 132 13.46 3.08 9.75
N ALA A 133 13.78 2.92 11.03
CA ALA A 133 13.62 3.95 12.03
C ALA A 133 14.92 4.16 12.81
N ARG A 134 15.23 5.41 13.13
CA ARG A 134 16.32 5.75 14.05
C ARG A 134 15.95 5.33 15.46
N GLY A 135 16.93 4.96 16.26
CA GLY A 135 16.72 4.63 17.66
C GLY A 135 16.25 5.83 18.46
N PHE A 136 15.12 5.70 19.16
CA PHE A 136 14.64 6.69 20.13
C PHE A 136 14.89 6.13 21.53
N PRO A 137 15.73 6.78 22.35
CA PRO A 137 16.08 6.24 23.66
C PRO A 137 14.99 6.45 24.71
N THR A 138 14.07 7.38 24.47
CA THR A 138 13.04 7.70 25.46
C THR A 138 11.95 6.63 25.47
N ARG A 139 11.77 6.01 26.63
CA ARG A 139 10.74 5.03 26.89
C ARG A 139 9.52 5.66 27.53
N LYS A 140 8.34 5.17 27.17
CA LYS A 140 7.05 5.66 27.70
C LYS A 140 6.06 4.54 27.88
N LYS A 141 5.00 4.82 28.62
CA LYS A 141 3.78 4.02 28.63
C LYS A 141 2.84 4.53 27.55
N LEU A 142 2.36 3.64 26.69
CA LEU A 142 1.40 3.96 25.62
C LEU A 142 0.24 2.98 25.61
N PRO A 143 -0.96 3.38 26.06
CA PRO A 143 -2.16 2.59 25.87
C PRO A 143 -2.72 2.83 24.46
N ILE A 144 -2.96 1.76 23.72
CA ILE A 144 -3.65 1.75 22.44
C ILE A 144 -4.90 0.90 22.60
N ARG A 145 -6.08 1.49 22.45
CA ARG A 145 -7.36 0.79 22.67
C ARG A 145 -8.23 0.90 21.44
N GLN A 146 -8.52 -0.24 20.83
CA GLN A 146 -9.42 -0.35 19.66
C GLN A 146 -9.07 0.62 18.53
N MET A 147 -7.79 0.77 18.21
CA MET A 147 -7.30 1.63 17.14
C MET A 147 -6.93 0.78 15.93
N SER A 148 -7.14 1.33 14.72
CA SER A 148 -6.53 0.71 13.54
C SER A 148 -5.00 0.80 13.61
N GLY A 149 -4.28 -0.03 12.83
CA GLY A 149 -2.83 0.05 12.77
C GLY A 149 -2.33 1.45 12.41
N VAL A 150 -3.02 2.12 11.49
CA VAL A 150 -2.71 3.51 11.11
C VAL A 150 -2.89 4.48 12.27
N GLN A 151 -4.01 4.37 13.00
CA GLN A 151 -4.27 5.19 14.18
C GLN A 151 -3.25 4.93 15.30
N ALA A 152 -2.84 3.67 15.48
CA ALA A 152 -1.82 3.29 16.44
C ALA A 152 -0.45 3.91 16.11
N ILE A 153 -0.04 3.93 14.84
CA ILE A 153 1.18 4.61 14.38
C ILE A 153 1.07 6.12 14.62
N ASN A 154 -0.07 6.75 14.33
CA ASN A 154 -0.30 8.15 14.61
C ASN A 154 -0.23 8.46 16.12
N ALA A 155 -0.76 7.58 16.97
CA ALA A 155 -0.64 7.70 18.43
C ALA A 155 0.82 7.63 18.90
N VAL A 156 1.66 6.81 18.28
CA VAL A 156 3.12 6.78 18.52
C VAL A 156 3.73 8.12 18.15
N ASN A 157 3.46 8.66 16.96
CA ASN A 157 3.99 9.95 16.52
C ASN A 157 3.62 11.07 17.50
N ALA A 158 2.38 11.10 17.96
CA ALA A 158 1.92 12.08 18.95
C ALA A 158 2.58 11.90 20.32
N ALA A 159 2.65 10.65 20.84
CA ALA A 159 3.18 10.36 22.16
C ALA A 159 4.65 10.77 22.33
N TRP A 160 5.45 10.60 21.28
CA TRP A 160 6.87 10.98 21.30
C TRP A 160 7.15 12.33 20.68
N SER A 161 6.10 13.08 20.27
CA SER A 161 6.22 14.37 19.58
C SER A 161 7.18 14.28 18.38
N LEU A 162 7.04 13.21 17.61
CA LEU A 162 7.91 12.96 16.48
C LEU A 162 7.60 13.97 15.38
N LYS A 163 8.59 14.78 15.01
CA LYS A 163 8.53 15.64 13.84
C LYS A 163 8.56 14.82 12.54
N GLU A 164 8.99 13.57 12.63
CA GLU A 164 9.08 12.59 11.56
C GLU A 164 7.77 11.81 11.47
N ARG A 165 7.25 11.65 10.29
CA ARG A 165 6.06 10.83 10.06
C ARG A 165 6.48 9.45 9.59
N PHE A 166 5.91 8.42 10.20
CA PHE A 166 6.00 7.08 9.66
C PHE A 166 4.93 6.91 8.58
N PHE A 167 5.33 6.45 7.41
CA PHE A 167 4.43 6.08 6.32
C PHE A 167 4.99 4.88 5.56
N LEU A 168 4.11 4.11 4.98
CA LEU A 168 4.47 3.05 4.03
C LEU A 168 4.72 3.72 2.67
N ALA A 169 5.88 3.47 2.09
CA ALA A 169 6.10 3.74 0.69
C ALA A 169 5.70 2.51 -0.14
N SER A 170 5.26 2.70 -1.38
CA SER A 170 4.87 1.62 -2.29
C SER A 170 5.98 0.58 -2.53
N ALA A 171 7.23 0.97 -2.35
CA ALA A 171 8.38 0.06 -2.32
C ALA A 171 8.53 -0.71 -1.00
N GLY A 172 7.57 -0.60 -0.09
CA GLY A 172 7.55 -1.34 1.16
C GLY A 172 8.54 -0.87 2.22
N LEU A 173 8.98 0.37 2.19
CA LEU A 173 9.82 0.97 3.22
C LEU A 173 8.99 1.91 4.08
N ILE A 174 8.94 1.64 5.38
CA ILE A 174 8.51 2.62 6.37
C ILE A 174 9.75 3.43 6.73
N THR A 175 9.78 4.67 6.29
CA THR A 175 10.88 5.58 6.60
C THR A 175 10.42 6.65 7.56
N SER A 176 11.20 6.91 8.60
CA SER A 176 11.15 8.16 9.33
C SER A 176 12.13 9.13 8.65
N SER A 177 11.63 10.15 7.97
CA SER A 177 12.50 11.21 7.45
C SER A 177 12.49 12.40 8.40
N PRO A 178 13.67 12.91 8.83
CA PRO A 178 13.71 14.19 9.49
C PRO A 178 13.24 15.27 8.51
N VAL A 179 12.28 16.07 8.92
CA VAL A 179 12.00 17.34 8.25
C VAL A 179 13.27 18.18 8.45
N ARG A 180 14.08 18.34 7.40
CA ARG A 180 15.13 19.35 7.40
C ARG A 180 14.42 20.70 7.49
N GLU A 181 14.49 21.34 8.64
CA GLU A 181 14.30 22.77 8.71
C GLU A 181 15.43 23.40 7.89
N THR A 182 15.11 23.90 6.70
CA THR A 182 15.95 24.87 6.02
C THR A 182 15.85 26.16 6.82
N LEU A 183 16.94 26.51 7.52
CA LEU A 183 17.19 27.84 8.04
C LEU A 183 17.34 28.83 6.88
#